data_1638754457a09062b7ae01c75b67e69d
#
_entry.id   1638754457a09062b7ae01c75b67e69d
#
_cell.length_a   1.000
_cell.length_b   1.000
_cell.length_c   1.000
_cell.angle_alpha   90.00
_cell.angle_beta   90.00
_cell.angle_gamma   90.00
#
_symmetry.space_group_name_H-M   'P 1'
#
loop_
_entity.id
_entity.type
_entity.pdbx_description
1 polymer ?
#
loop_
_entity_poly.entity_id
_entity_poly.type
_entity_poly.pdbx_seq_one_letter_code
_entity_poly.pdbx_strand_id
1 'polypeptide(L)'
;MKERLTQARESIEDAELLYREKIGNKLVIAKLYHAMIYCLFTLFGIRDIGNLTHADIIERFDKEYVQKGIFDAGLLDVMRHAYDLTHECDCEHMPVPTDEDIELTMHAAKKFINEVENCLGQRLNS
;
A
#
# COMPACT_ATOMS: atom_id res chain seq x y z
N MET A 1 -2.05 11.07 -13.01
CA MET A 1 -2.14 9.64 -12.65
C MET A 1 -0.79 8.96 -12.58
N LYS A 2 0.07 9.16 -13.56
CA LYS A 2 1.43 8.60 -13.54
C LYS A 2 2.24 9.07 -12.32
N GLU A 3 1.98 10.28 -11.85
CA GLU A 3 2.69 10.86 -10.70
C GLU A 3 2.49 10.06 -9.41
N ARG A 4 1.28 9.56 -9.15
CA ARG A 4 1.01 8.76 -7.96
C ARG A 4 1.73 7.41 -7.99
N LEU A 5 1.78 6.79 -9.18
CA LEU A 5 2.53 5.54 -9.35
C LEU A 5 4.02 5.77 -9.20
N THR A 6 4.54 6.89 -9.71
CA THR A 6 5.94 7.28 -9.53
C THR A 6 6.24 7.47 -8.04
N GLN A 7 5.35 8.17 -7.31
CA GLN A 7 5.50 8.35 -5.87
C GLN A 7 5.46 7.01 -5.13
N ALA A 8 4.59 6.09 -5.56
CA ALA A 8 4.53 4.76 -4.98
C ALA A 8 5.83 3.99 -5.17
N ARG A 9 6.41 4.03 -6.37
CA ARG A 9 7.68 3.38 -6.65
C ARG A 9 8.81 3.99 -5.85
N GLU A 10 8.86 5.31 -5.75
CA GLU A 10 9.85 6.01 -4.93
C GLU A 10 9.74 5.64 -3.46
N SER A 11 8.51 5.51 -2.95
CA SER A 11 8.28 5.08 -1.57
C SER A 11 8.79 3.66 -1.33
N ILE A 12 8.61 2.76 -2.30
CA ILE A 12 9.15 1.39 -2.20
C ILE A 12 10.68 1.40 -2.21
N GLU A 13 11.28 2.21 -3.08
CA GLU A 13 12.75 2.34 -3.14
C GLU A 13 13.29 2.91 -1.83
N ASP A 14 12.63 3.92 -1.26
CA ASP A 14 12.99 4.49 0.04
C ASP A 14 12.89 3.44 1.14
N ALA A 15 11.84 2.63 1.12
CA ALA A 15 11.66 1.55 2.10
C ALA A 15 12.78 0.53 2.00
N GLU A 16 13.16 0.14 0.78
CA GLU A 16 14.26 -0.81 0.57
C GLU A 16 15.58 -0.26 1.11
N LEU A 17 15.84 1.03 0.86
CA LEU A 17 17.05 1.69 1.36
C LEU A 17 17.07 1.74 2.89
N LEU A 18 15.95 2.16 3.50
CA LEU A 18 15.83 2.23 4.96
C LEU A 18 16.00 0.86 5.61
N TYR A 19 15.45 -0.17 4.98
CA TYR A 19 15.58 -1.54 5.48
C TYR A 19 17.03 -2.03 5.40
N ARG A 20 17.68 -1.77 4.28
CA ARG A 20 19.09 -2.14 4.06
C ARG A 20 20.00 -1.44 5.08
N GLU A 21 19.73 -0.19 5.36
CA GLU A 21 20.52 0.62 6.30
C GLU A 21 20.11 0.41 7.75
N LYS A 22 19.11 -0.44 8.01
CA LYS A 22 18.61 -0.78 9.35
C LYS A 22 18.21 0.44 10.17
N ILE A 23 17.56 1.40 9.52
CA ILE A 23 17.16 2.65 10.17
C ILE A 23 15.97 2.46 11.10
N GLY A 24 15.04 1.57 10.78
CA GLY A 24 13.92 1.24 11.67
C GLY A 24 12.75 0.66 10.92
N ASN A 25 12.24 -0.47 11.42
CA ASN A 25 11.16 -1.19 10.76
C ASN A 25 9.84 -0.40 10.72
N LYS A 26 9.57 0.43 11.72
CA LYS A 26 8.37 1.28 11.72
C LYS A 26 8.37 2.25 10.53
N LEU A 27 9.50 2.86 10.25
CA LEU A 27 9.61 3.79 9.13
C LEU A 27 9.51 3.05 7.80
N VAL A 28 10.11 1.86 7.71
CA VAL A 28 10.04 1.03 6.51
C VAL A 28 8.59 0.66 6.20
N ILE A 29 7.86 0.15 7.20
CA ILE A 29 6.46 -0.27 7.00
C ILE A 29 5.58 0.92 6.62
N ALA A 30 5.83 2.10 7.19
CA ALA A 30 5.08 3.31 6.86
C ALA A 30 5.28 3.68 5.38
N LYS A 31 6.50 3.59 4.88
CA LYS A 31 6.79 3.87 3.47
C LYS A 31 6.10 2.87 2.54
N LEU A 32 6.14 1.58 2.89
CA LEU A 32 5.46 0.54 2.11
C LEU A 32 3.94 0.73 2.11
N TYR A 33 3.38 1.07 3.27
CA TYR A 33 1.96 1.35 3.38
C TYR A 33 1.56 2.53 2.49
N HIS A 34 2.33 3.62 2.54
CA HIS A 34 2.05 4.79 1.70
C HIS A 34 2.12 4.46 0.22
N ALA A 35 3.06 3.59 -0.18
CA ALA A 35 3.14 3.15 -1.57
C ALA A 35 1.83 2.48 -2.01
N MET A 36 1.28 1.61 -1.17
CA MET A 36 0.01 0.94 -1.47
C MET A 36 -1.16 1.93 -1.54
N ILE A 37 -1.19 2.91 -0.64
CA ILE A 37 -2.24 3.94 -0.64
C ILE A 37 -2.17 4.80 -1.91
N TYR A 38 -0.97 5.18 -2.35
CA TYR A 38 -0.82 5.91 -3.62
C TYR A 38 -1.34 5.10 -4.80
N CYS A 39 -1.11 3.78 -4.79
CA CYS A 39 -1.67 2.89 -5.81
C CYS A 39 -3.21 2.91 -5.81
N LEU A 40 -3.82 2.92 -4.62
CA LEU A 40 -5.27 3.01 -4.50
C LEU A 40 -5.81 4.33 -5.04
N PHE A 41 -5.14 5.44 -4.74
CA PHE A 41 -5.52 6.74 -5.28
C PHE A 41 -5.51 6.72 -6.81
N THR A 42 -4.49 6.12 -7.40
CA THR A 42 -4.40 6.00 -8.85
C THR A 42 -5.50 5.11 -9.41
N LEU A 43 -5.75 3.98 -8.76
CA LEU A 43 -6.74 3.02 -9.20
C LEU A 43 -8.15 3.62 -9.22
N PHE A 44 -8.49 4.45 -8.23
CA PHE A 44 -9.80 5.08 -8.14
C PHE A 44 -9.84 6.47 -8.80
N GLY A 45 -8.72 6.98 -9.29
CA GLY A 45 -8.65 8.30 -9.88
C GLY A 45 -8.85 9.44 -8.87
N ILE A 46 -8.50 9.21 -7.62
CA ILE A 46 -8.66 10.21 -6.55
C ILE A 46 -7.51 11.19 -6.60
N ARG A 47 -7.82 12.47 -6.81
CA ARG A 47 -6.82 13.56 -6.79
C ARG A 47 -6.72 14.21 -5.44
N ASP A 48 -7.86 14.34 -4.75
CA ASP A 48 -7.95 14.97 -3.44
C ASP A 48 -8.73 14.03 -2.54
N ILE A 49 -8.13 13.66 -1.41
CA ILE A 49 -8.75 12.74 -0.48
C ILE A 49 -10.03 13.33 0.16
N GLY A 50 -10.10 14.66 0.31
CA GLY A 50 -11.25 15.32 0.90
C GLY A 50 -11.56 14.78 2.29
N ASN A 51 -12.78 14.28 2.49
CA ASN A 51 -13.24 13.71 3.74
C ASN A 51 -13.02 12.18 3.84
N LEU A 52 -12.43 11.57 2.81
CA LEU A 52 -12.17 10.13 2.82
C LEU A 52 -11.01 9.80 3.74
N THR A 53 -11.15 8.73 4.50
CA THR A 53 -10.05 8.20 5.31
C THR A 53 -9.35 7.07 4.54
N HIS A 54 -8.14 6.71 4.98
CA HIS A 54 -7.46 5.55 4.40
C HIS A 54 -8.28 4.27 4.60
N ALA A 55 -8.96 4.14 5.75
CA ALA A 55 -9.82 3.00 6.02
C ALA A 55 -10.98 2.91 5.01
N ASP A 56 -11.58 4.04 4.67
CA ASP A 56 -12.65 4.11 3.66
C ASP A 56 -12.16 3.64 2.29
N ILE A 57 -10.95 4.06 1.92
CA ILE A 57 -10.35 3.70 0.63
C ILE A 57 -10.04 2.20 0.57
N ILE A 58 -9.52 1.65 1.65
CA ILE A 58 -9.24 0.21 1.75
C ILE A 58 -10.53 -0.60 1.67
N GLU A 59 -11.59 -0.17 2.35
CA GLU A 59 -12.90 -0.82 2.27
C GLU A 59 -13.47 -0.79 0.86
N ARG A 60 -13.32 0.33 0.18
CA ARG A 60 -13.77 0.48 -1.21
C ARG A 60 -13.00 -0.46 -2.13
N PHE A 61 -11.70 -0.62 -1.89
CA PHE A 61 -10.87 -1.56 -2.63
C PHE A 61 -11.38 -2.99 -2.44
N ASP A 62 -11.70 -3.38 -1.20
CA ASP A 62 -12.29 -4.69 -0.91
C ASP A 62 -13.55 -4.93 -1.72
N LYS A 63 -14.51 -3.99 -1.65
CA LYS A 63 -15.82 -4.15 -2.27
C LYS A 63 -15.76 -4.13 -3.80
N GLU A 64 -14.98 -3.24 -4.37
CA GLU A 64 -14.97 -3.03 -5.82
C GLU A 64 -13.98 -3.91 -6.58
N TYR A 65 -12.97 -4.44 -5.91
CA TYR A 65 -11.93 -5.21 -6.59
C TYR A 65 -11.71 -6.61 -6.01
N VAL A 66 -11.56 -6.72 -4.69
CA VAL A 66 -11.23 -8.00 -4.06
C VAL A 66 -12.43 -8.94 -4.10
N GLN A 67 -13.60 -8.47 -3.71
CA GLN A 67 -14.82 -9.29 -3.70
C GLN A 67 -15.25 -9.70 -5.11
N LYS A 68 -14.84 -8.94 -6.12
CA LYS A 68 -15.10 -9.27 -7.52
C LYS A 68 -14.04 -10.16 -8.14
N GLY A 69 -13.03 -10.53 -7.38
CA GLY A 69 -11.96 -11.42 -7.84
C GLY A 69 -10.93 -10.78 -8.74
N ILE A 70 -10.89 -9.45 -8.82
CA ILE A 70 -9.93 -8.73 -9.67
C ILE A 70 -8.54 -8.71 -9.02
N PHE A 71 -8.50 -8.57 -7.69
CA PHE A 71 -7.25 -8.60 -6.92
C PHE A 71 -7.32 -9.69 -5.86
N ASP A 72 -6.17 -10.22 -5.48
CA ASP A 72 -6.04 -11.28 -4.48
C ASP A 72 -6.37 -10.76 -3.08
N ALA A 73 -7.17 -11.53 -2.34
CA ALA A 73 -7.49 -11.22 -0.95
C ALA A 73 -6.24 -11.13 -0.06
N GLY A 74 -5.19 -11.86 -0.40
CA GLY A 74 -3.91 -11.78 0.32
C GLY A 74 -3.30 -10.38 0.32
N LEU A 75 -3.46 -9.64 -0.78
CA LEU A 75 -3.01 -8.25 -0.85
C LEU A 75 -3.77 -7.35 0.12
N LEU A 76 -5.08 -7.57 0.24
CA LEU A 76 -5.92 -6.83 1.16
C LEU A 76 -5.52 -7.10 2.61
N ASP A 77 -5.24 -8.37 2.95
CA ASP A 77 -4.81 -8.74 4.30
C ASP A 77 -3.50 -8.06 4.68
N VAL A 78 -2.53 -8.04 3.77
CA VAL A 78 -1.25 -7.35 4.00
C VAL A 78 -1.46 -5.85 4.17
N MET A 79 -2.32 -5.25 3.35
CA MET A 79 -2.63 -3.84 3.42
C MET A 79 -3.28 -3.46 4.75
N ARG A 80 -4.24 -4.26 5.23
CA ARG A 80 -4.89 -4.05 6.52
C ARG A 80 -3.91 -4.22 7.67
N HIS A 81 -3.03 -5.21 7.59
CA HIS A 81 -2.00 -5.40 8.61
C HIS A 81 -1.05 -4.20 8.67
N ALA A 82 -0.62 -3.69 7.53
CA ALA A 82 0.21 -2.50 7.47
C ALA A 82 -0.52 -1.26 8.01
N TYR A 83 -1.82 -1.15 7.72
CA TYR A 83 -2.64 -0.08 8.28
C TYR A 83 -2.65 -0.14 9.81
N ASP A 84 -2.88 -1.34 10.37
CA ASP A 84 -2.92 -1.51 11.82
C ASP A 84 -1.58 -1.16 12.47
N LEU A 85 -0.47 -1.54 11.83
CA LEU A 85 0.87 -1.24 12.34
C LEU A 85 1.21 0.25 12.29
N THR A 86 0.55 1.03 11.42
CA THR A 86 0.88 2.45 11.23
C THR A 86 -0.13 3.40 11.86
N HIS A 87 -1.34 2.94 12.21
CA HIS A 87 -2.44 3.80 12.66
C HIS A 87 -2.93 3.54 14.08
N GLU A 88 -2.33 2.59 14.81
CA GLU A 88 -2.71 2.38 16.20
C GLU A 88 -2.27 3.56 17.05
N CYS A 89 -3.18 4.01 17.93
CA CYS A 89 -2.97 5.24 18.70
C CYS A 89 -2.18 5.05 19.98
N ASP A 90 -1.97 3.82 20.44
CA ASP A 90 -1.24 3.55 21.67
C ASP A 90 0.22 3.26 21.37
N CYS A 91 1.02 4.33 21.39
CA CYS A 91 2.43 4.27 21.03
C CYS A 91 3.28 3.43 21.98
N GLU A 92 2.82 3.22 23.21
CA GLU A 92 3.59 2.43 24.20
C GLU A 92 3.45 0.93 23.97
N HIS A 93 2.34 0.52 23.34
CA HIS A 93 2.02 -0.89 23.14
C HIS A 93 2.03 -1.32 21.67
N MET A 94 2.41 -0.43 20.75
CA MET A 94 2.52 -0.78 19.35
C MET A 94 3.63 -1.81 19.14
N PRO A 95 3.29 -2.97 18.56
CA PRO A 95 4.33 -3.93 18.22
C PRO A 95 5.25 -3.32 17.14
N VAL A 96 6.55 -3.49 17.31
CA VAL A 96 7.50 -3.11 16.28
C VAL A 96 7.37 -4.13 15.14
N PRO A 97 7.21 -3.68 13.87
CA PRO A 97 7.14 -4.63 12.76
C PRO A 97 8.39 -5.50 12.70
N THR A 98 8.19 -6.80 12.49
CA THR A 98 9.30 -7.75 12.38
C THR A 98 9.89 -7.69 10.98
N ASP A 99 11.06 -8.26 10.80
CA ASP A 99 11.67 -8.39 9.47
C ASP A 99 10.77 -9.19 8.53
N GLU A 100 10.09 -10.20 9.05
CA GLU A 100 9.13 -10.98 8.28
C GLU A 100 7.97 -10.10 7.80
N ASP A 101 7.42 -9.24 8.66
CA ASP A 101 6.38 -8.28 8.28
C ASP A 101 6.87 -7.38 7.14
N ILE A 102 8.10 -6.89 7.24
CA ILE A 102 8.68 -6.02 6.21
C ILE A 102 8.80 -6.76 4.88
N GLU A 103 9.33 -7.96 4.90
CA GLU A 103 9.52 -8.75 3.66
C GLU A 103 8.19 -9.07 2.99
N LEU A 104 7.19 -9.49 3.77
CA LEU A 104 5.85 -9.76 3.26
C LEU A 104 5.21 -8.50 2.65
N THR A 105 5.29 -7.39 3.36
CA THR A 105 4.70 -6.13 2.92
C THR A 105 5.40 -5.59 1.68
N MET A 106 6.73 -5.70 1.65
CA MET A 106 7.52 -5.26 0.50
C MET A 106 7.16 -6.06 -0.76
N HIS A 107 7.08 -7.38 -0.64
CA HIS A 107 6.69 -8.24 -1.75
C HIS A 107 5.28 -7.90 -2.24
N ALA A 108 4.35 -7.72 -1.31
CA ALA A 108 2.96 -7.37 -1.64
C ALA A 108 2.85 -6.01 -2.30
N ALA A 109 3.60 -5.01 -1.81
CA ALA A 109 3.59 -3.67 -2.39
C ALA A 109 4.10 -3.67 -3.83
N LYS A 110 5.20 -4.38 -4.09
CA LYS A 110 5.75 -4.50 -5.45
C LYS A 110 4.78 -5.21 -6.39
N LYS A 111 4.17 -6.29 -5.92
CA LYS A 111 3.18 -7.03 -6.70
C LYS A 111 1.97 -6.15 -6.99
N PHE A 112 1.51 -5.42 -5.98
CA PHE A 112 0.33 -4.57 -6.10
C PHE A 112 0.54 -3.47 -7.14
N ILE A 113 1.67 -2.77 -7.10
CA ILE A 113 1.92 -1.69 -8.04
C ILE A 113 1.97 -2.22 -9.49
N ASN A 114 2.56 -3.39 -9.69
CA ASN A 114 2.58 -4.02 -11.02
C ASN A 114 1.18 -4.38 -11.49
N GLU A 115 0.34 -4.93 -10.61
CA GLU A 115 -1.03 -5.29 -10.96
C GLU A 115 -1.88 -4.05 -11.24
N VAL A 116 -1.68 -2.96 -10.51
CA VAL A 116 -2.39 -1.70 -10.76
C VAL A 116 -1.99 -1.13 -12.12
N GLU A 117 -0.71 -1.14 -12.44
CA GLU A 117 -0.24 -0.68 -13.76
C GLU A 117 -0.85 -1.49 -14.89
N ASN A 118 -0.90 -2.82 -14.75
CA ASN A 118 -1.49 -3.69 -15.75
C ASN A 118 -2.99 -3.41 -15.91
N CYS A 119 -3.69 -3.21 -14.80
CA CYS A 119 -5.11 -2.89 -14.81
C CYS A 119 -5.39 -1.57 -15.54
N LEU A 120 -4.61 -0.53 -15.23
CA LEU A 120 -4.74 0.78 -15.87
C LEU A 120 -4.35 0.71 -17.35
N GLY A 121 -3.32 -0.05 -17.68
CA GLY A 121 -2.91 -0.25 -19.07
C GLY A 121 -4.00 -0.89 -19.91
N GLN A 122 -4.68 -1.88 -19.35
CA GLN A 122 -5.80 -2.53 -20.03
C GLN A 122 -6.97 -1.56 -20.26
N ARG A 123 -7.25 -0.68 -19.30
CA ARG A 123 -8.29 0.35 -19.45
C ARG A 123 -7.95 1.34 -20.56
N LEU A 124 -6.67 1.71 -20.67
CA LEU A 124 -6.23 2.66 -21.68
C LEU A 124 -6.24 2.05 -23.09
N ASN A 125 -6.06 0.73 -23.19
CA ASN A 125 -5.98 0.02 -24.45
C ASN A 125 -7.34 -0.57 -24.90
N SER A 126 -8.36 -0.42 -24.09
CA SER A 126 -9.70 -0.88 -24.46
C SER A 126 -10.60 0.27 -25.00
#